data_a96daaba93bce92dd29ff66645fe2b02
#
_entry.id   a96daaba93bce92dd29ff66645fe2b02
#
_cell.length_a   1.000
_cell.length_b   1.000
_cell.length_c   1.000
_cell.angle_alpha   90.00
_cell.angle_beta   90.00
_cell.angle_gamma   90.00
#
_symmetry.space_group_name_H-M   'P 1'
#
loop_
_entity.id
_entity.type
_entity.pdbx_description
1 polymer ?
#
loop_
_entity_poly.entity_id
_entity_poly.type
_entity_poly.pdbx_seq_one_letter_code
_entity_poly.pdbx_strand_id
1 'polypeptide(L)'
;PFKSQNMALNSFITKEGLEMGRAQVMQAEAAGIKPSVLMNPILLKPTNDVGSQVIVNGEVLGTMSARDYFKYKKTLVPDVMKAYNALAAENDIIVIEGAGSPAEINLKSEDIVNMGMAKMAHAPVLLVGDIDRGGVFAQLYGTVELLEPDERDRIKGLIINKFRGDKTILDPGVVMLEEKTHIPVVGVAPYLHIEVEDEDSLTERFTRKEEIGLIDLAVI
;
A
#
# COMPACT_ATOMS: atom_id res chain seq x y z
N PRO A 1 2.38 -3.17 -11.19
CA PRO A 1 2.31 -2.66 -9.82
C PRO A 1 3.68 -2.20 -9.33
N PHE A 2 3.70 -1.30 -8.34
CA PHE A 2 4.92 -0.87 -7.67
C PHE A 2 4.61 -0.44 -6.24
N LYS A 3 5.38 -0.93 -5.27
CA LYS A 3 5.36 -0.49 -3.88
C LYS A 3 6.80 -0.36 -3.40
N SER A 4 7.26 0.86 -3.18
CA SER A 4 8.66 1.13 -2.88
C SER A 4 9.17 0.37 -1.66
N GLN A 5 8.33 0.27 -0.62
CA GLN A 5 8.59 -0.47 0.60
C GLN A 5 7.33 -1.20 1.05
N ASN A 6 7.42 -2.49 1.33
CA ASN A 6 6.38 -3.27 1.98
C ASN A 6 6.85 -3.78 3.33
N MET A 7 5.92 -3.94 4.27
CA MET A 7 6.17 -4.60 5.55
C MET A 7 5.21 -5.78 5.65
N ALA A 8 5.71 -7.00 5.49
CA ALA A 8 4.92 -8.21 5.52
C ALA A 8 5.77 -9.42 5.92
N LEU A 9 5.17 -10.39 6.59
CA LEU A 9 5.80 -11.69 6.87
C LEU A 9 5.74 -12.59 5.64
N ASN A 10 4.63 -12.50 4.87
CA ASN A 10 4.45 -13.31 3.67
C ASN A 10 5.33 -12.79 2.54
N SER A 11 6.18 -13.67 2.04
CA SER A 11 7.09 -13.38 0.93
C SER A 11 7.04 -14.47 -0.13
N PHE A 12 7.65 -14.19 -1.26
CA PHE A 12 7.73 -15.06 -2.42
C PHE A 12 9.16 -15.03 -2.96
N ILE A 13 9.65 -16.19 -3.39
CA ILE A 13 10.94 -16.29 -4.07
C ILE A 13 10.71 -16.34 -5.57
N THR A 14 11.28 -15.39 -6.29
CA THR A 14 11.21 -15.32 -7.74
C THR A 14 12.04 -16.45 -8.38
N LYS A 15 11.92 -16.64 -9.70
CA LYS A 15 12.70 -17.65 -10.44
C LYS A 15 14.22 -17.40 -10.36
N GLU A 16 14.60 -16.15 -10.16
CA GLU A 16 16.00 -15.74 -10.00
C GLU A 16 16.53 -15.99 -8.57
N GLY A 17 15.70 -16.51 -7.67
CA GLY A 17 16.07 -16.77 -6.27
C GLY A 17 16.00 -15.53 -5.38
N LEU A 18 15.33 -14.47 -5.82
CA LEU A 18 15.21 -13.19 -5.12
C LEU A 18 13.88 -13.11 -4.35
N GLU A 19 13.88 -12.46 -3.20
CA GLU A 19 12.71 -12.38 -2.31
C GLU A 19 11.93 -11.06 -2.49
N MET A 20 10.59 -11.15 -2.58
CA MET A 20 9.69 -10.00 -2.64
C MET A 20 8.40 -10.24 -1.86
N GLY A 21 7.64 -9.17 -1.57
CA GLY A 21 6.35 -9.26 -0.89
C GLY A 21 5.31 -10.04 -1.69
N ARG A 22 4.56 -10.93 -1.02
CA ARG A 22 3.53 -11.76 -1.66
C ARG A 22 2.40 -10.92 -2.29
N ALA A 23 2.03 -9.80 -1.66
CA ALA A 23 1.01 -8.90 -2.21
C ALA A 23 1.35 -8.39 -3.61
N GLN A 24 2.60 -8.01 -3.86
CA GLN A 24 3.03 -7.52 -5.18
C GLN A 24 3.11 -8.64 -6.21
N VAL A 25 3.32 -9.88 -5.78
CA VAL A 25 3.20 -11.07 -6.65
C VAL A 25 1.77 -11.24 -7.14
N MET A 26 0.81 -11.21 -6.22
CA MET A 26 -0.62 -11.29 -6.55
C MET A 26 -1.05 -10.16 -7.49
N GLN A 27 -0.57 -8.94 -7.25
CA GLN A 27 -0.85 -7.79 -8.13
C GLN A 27 -0.24 -7.96 -9.53
N ALA A 28 0.96 -8.56 -9.63
CA ALA A 28 1.58 -8.89 -10.91
C ALA A 28 0.78 -9.96 -11.67
N GLU A 29 0.35 -11.01 -10.97
CA GLU A 29 -0.51 -12.06 -11.51
C GLU A 29 -1.85 -11.49 -12.02
N ALA A 30 -2.49 -10.61 -11.24
CA ALA A 30 -3.70 -9.91 -11.65
C ALA A 30 -3.51 -9.00 -12.89
N ALA A 31 -2.32 -8.44 -13.04
CA ALA A 31 -1.94 -7.66 -14.22
C ALA A 31 -1.49 -8.53 -15.41
N GLY A 32 -1.42 -9.84 -15.27
CA GLY A 32 -0.98 -10.77 -16.31
C GLY A 32 0.53 -10.69 -16.63
N ILE A 33 1.34 -10.20 -15.69
CA ILE A 33 2.79 -10.06 -15.85
C ILE A 33 3.55 -10.91 -14.83
N LYS A 34 4.81 -11.20 -15.12
CA LYS A 34 5.65 -11.97 -14.21
C LYS A 34 6.06 -11.12 -13.00
N PRO A 35 6.02 -11.69 -11.78
CA PRO A 35 6.56 -11.03 -10.61
C PRO A 35 8.05 -10.71 -10.77
N SER A 36 8.44 -9.52 -10.31
CA SER A 36 9.82 -9.04 -10.30
C SER A 36 10.09 -8.26 -9.03
N VAL A 37 11.24 -8.42 -8.43
CA VAL A 37 11.67 -7.66 -7.23
C VAL A 37 11.68 -6.15 -7.47
N LEU A 38 11.74 -5.71 -8.72
CA LEU A 38 11.61 -4.30 -9.09
C LEU A 38 10.24 -3.72 -8.66
N MET A 39 9.21 -4.55 -8.54
CA MET A 39 7.87 -4.13 -8.10
C MET A 39 7.79 -3.86 -6.59
N ASN A 40 8.74 -4.42 -5.81
CA ASN A 40 8.86 -4.21 -4.38
C ASN A 40 10.34 -4.24 -3.97
N PRO A 41 11.08 -3.14 -4.25
CA PRO A 41 12.53 -3.10 -4.03
C PRO A 41 12.93 -3.18 -2.56
N ILE A 42 12.05 -2.79 -1.62
CA ILE A 42 12.31 -2.91 -0.18
C ILE A 42 11.22 -3.74 0.47
N LEU A 43 11.61 -4.83 1.12
CA LEU A 43 10.72 -5.64 1.95
C LEU A 43 11.26 -5.67 3.38
N LEU A 44 10.41 -5.33 4.34
CA LEU A 44 10.69 -5.43 5.77
C LEU A 44 9.93 -6.62 6.34
N LYS A 45 10.65 -7.58 6.92
CA LYS A 45 10.04 -8.72 7.63
C LYS A 45 10.22 -8.51 9.12
N PRO A 46 9.14 -8.21 9.87
CA PRO A 46 9.22 -8.10 11.31
C PRO A 46 9.82 -9.36 11.94
N THR A 47 10.83 -9.20 12.79
CA THR A 47 11.49 -10.32 13.50
C THR A 47 11.12 -10.37 14.97
N ASN A 48 10.75 -9.22 15.53
CA ASN A 48 10.29 -9.03 16.91
C ASN A 48 9.61 -7.65 17.02
N ASP A 49 9.20 -7.26 18.22
CA ASP A 49 8.48 -6.00 18.47
C ASP A 49 9.27 -4.72 18.10
N VAL A 50 10.58 -4.81 17.93
CA VAL A 50 11.44 -3.64 17.77
C VAL A 50 12.34 -3.67 16.53
N GLY A 51 12.32 -4.75 15.74
CA GLY A 51 13.22 -4.90 14.60
C GLY A 51 12.64 -5.67 13.43
N SER A 52 13.25 -5.46 12.27
CA SER A 52 12.89 -6.14 11.03
C SER A 52 14.13 -6.58 10.27
N GLN A 53 14.04 -7.73 9.61
CA GLN A 53 14.95 -8.08 8.54
C GLN A 53 14.66 -7.19 7.34
N VAL A 54 15.68 -6.52 6.84
CA VAL A 54 15.61 -5.61 5.69
C VAL A 54 16.10 -6.35 4.46
N ILE A 55 15.26 -6.43 3.46
CA ILE A 55 15.54 -7.04 2.16
C ILE A 55 15.50 -5.93 1.12
N VAL A 56 16.56 -5.82 0.32
CA VAL A 56 16.71 -4.80 -0.72
C VAL A 56 16.96 -5.49 -2.06
N ASN A 57 16.14 -5.18 -3.06
CA ASN A 57 16.20 -5.79 -4.39
C ASN A 57 16.22 -7.34 -4.36
N GLY A 58 15.54 -7.92 -3.35
CA GLY A 58 15.41 -9.36 -3.18
C GLY A 58 16.51 -10.03 -2.38
N GLU A 59 17.50 -9.30 -1.91
CA GLU A 59 18.61 -9.83 -1.10
C GLU A 59 18.58 -9.29 0.33
N VAL A 60 18.90 -10.13 1.30
CA VAL A 60 18.95 -9.75 2.71
C VAL A 60 20.10 -8.80 2.96
N LEU A 61 19.78 -7.57 3.34
CA LEU A 61 20.77 -6.57 3.78
C LEU A 61 21.22 -6.80 5.22
N GLY A 62 20.28 -7.19 6.09
CA GLY A 62 20.54 -7.43 7.52
C GLY A 62 19.31 -7.19 8.37
N THR A 63 19.45 -7.24 9.69
CA THR A 63 18.39 -6.93 10.65
C THR A 63 18.67 -5.58 11.31
N MET A 64 17.65 -4.73 11.36
CA MET A 64 17.75 -3.38 11.92
C MET A 64 16.64 -3.12 12.91
N SER A 65 16.91 -2.33 13.95
CA SER A 65 15.84 -1.75 14.77
C SER A 65 15.01 -0.75 13.94
N ALA A 66 13.77 -0.51 14.34
CA ALA A 66 12.93 0.50 13.68
C ALA A 66 13.61 1.89 13.67
N ARG A 67 14.30 2.26 14.74
CA ARG A 67 15.04 3.53 14.84
C ARG A 67 16.22 3.61 13.86
N ASP A 68 16.98 2.53 13.71
CA ASP A 68 18.14 2.52 12.80
C ASP A 68 17.68 2.49 11.36
N TYR A 69 16.65 1.68 11.05
CA TYR A 69 16.05 1.66 9.72
C TYR A 69 15.47 3.04 9.34
N PHE A 70 14.81 3.74 10.27
CA PHE A 70 14.28 5.07 10.01
C PHE A 70 15.36 6.05 9.54
N LYS A 71 16.57 5.98 10.11
CA LYS A 71 17.71 6.80 9.67
C LYS A 71 18.33 6.31 8.35
N TYR A 72 18.28 5.00 8.13
CA TYR A 72 18.95 4.37 6.99
C TYR A 72 18.14 4.43 5.69
N LYS A 73 16.81 4.37 5.79
CA LYS A 73 15.94 4.17 4.61
C LYS A 73 16.09 5.22 3.50
N LYS A 74 16.48 6.45 3.81
CA LYS A 74 16.79 7.46 2.78
C LYS A 74 17.97 7.10 1.90
N THR A 75 18.92 6.35 2.42
CA THR A 75 20.07 5.87 1.63
C THR A 75 19.65 4.86 0.56
N LEU A 76 18.45 4.27 0.70
CA LEU A 76 17.85 3.32 -0.25
C LEU A 76 17.06 3.98 -1.39
N VAL A 77 16.90 5.31 -1.37
CA VAL A 77 16.20 6.05 -2.45
C VAL A 77 16.79 5.76 -3.83
N PRO A 78 18.10 5.69 -4.03
CA PRO A 78 18.67 5.32 -5.33
C PRO A 78 18.24 3.93 -5.80
N ASP A 79 18.15 2.94 -4.90
CA ASP A 79 17.69 1.58 -5.21
C ASP A 79 16.22 1.58 -5.61
N VAL A 80 15.37 2.29 -4.85
CA VAL A 80 13.94 2.47 -5.15
C VAL A 80 13.75 3.10 -6.53
N MET A 81 14.46 4.19 -6.82
CA MET A 81 14.32 4.90 -8.09
C MET A 81 14.91 4.13 -9.27
N LYS A 82 15.97 3.35 -9.06
CA LYS A 82 16.49 2.43 -10.07
C LYS A 82 15.45 1.39 -10.46
N ALA A 83 14.79 0.77 -9.47
CA ALA A 83 13.74 -0.21 -9.70
C ALA A 83 12.53 0.43 -10.41
N TYR A 84 12.06 1.59 -9.92
CA TYR A 84 10.97 2.34 -10.55
C TYR A 84 11.25 2.69 -12.01
N ASN A 85 12.42 3.27 -12.28
CA ASN A 85 12.79 3.69 -13.64
C ASN A 85 12.93 2.49 -14.60
N ALA A 86 13.41 1.34 -14.12
CA ALA A 86 13.47 0.13 -14.92
C ALA A 86 12.07 -0.35 -15.33
N LEU A 87 11.10 -0.36 -14.39
CA LEU A 87 9.71 -0.67 -14.72
C LEU A 87 9.08 0.37 -15.63
N ALA A 88 9.36 1.66 -15.43
CA ALA A 88 8.83 2.74 -16.25
C ALA A 88 9.32 2.69 -17.69
N ALA A 89 10.50 2.15 -17.94
CA ALA A 89 11.02 1.98 -19.29
C ALA A 89 10.30 0.88 -20.11
N GLU A 90 9.62 -0.04 -19.43
CA GLU A 90 8.98 -1.21 -20.03
C GLU A 90 7.44 -1.18 -19.98
N ASN A 91 6.85 -0.19 -19.32
CA ASN A 91 5.41 -0.13 -19.09
C ASN A 91 4.84 1.27 -19.36
N ASP A 92 3.69 1.34 -19.99
CA ASP A 92 2.96 2.59 -20.26
C ASP A 92 2.37 3.21 -19.00
N ILE A 93 1.99 2.38 -18.04
CA ILE A 93 1.36 2.80 -16.78
C ILE A 93 1.97 2.02 -15.61
N ILE A 94 2.35 2.73 -14.56
CA ILE A 94 2.73 2.16 -13.28
C ILE A 94 1.72 2.57 -12.23
N VAL A 95 1.10 1.60 -11.57
CA VAL A 95 0.24 1.81 -10.40
C VAL A 95 1.10 1.69 -9.16
N ILE A 96 1.27 2.81 -8.44
CA ILE A 96 2.07 2.88 -7.21
C ILE A 96 1.15 2.78 -6.01
N GLU A 97 1.43 1.85 -5.12
CA GLU A 97 0.74 1.70 -3.85
C GLU A 97 1.54 2.34 -2.72
N GLY A 98 0.86 3.10 -1.85
CA GLY A 98 1.42 3.61 -0.61
C GLY A 98 1.39 2.56 0.52
N ALA A 99 1.83 2.97 1.71
CA ALA A 99 1.76 2.15 2.92
C ALA A 99 1.35 3.00 4.12
N GLY A 100 0.50 2.46 5.00
CA GLY A 100 -0.04 3.20 6.12
C GLY A 100 -0.86 4.41 5.68
N SER A 101 -0.58 5.58 6.23
CA SER A 101 -1.26 6.82 5.90
C SER A 101 -0.27 7.91 5.46
N PRO A 102 -0.57 8.71 4.43
CA PRO A 102 0.23 9.87 4.09
C PRO A 102 0.16 10.99 5.15
N ALA A 103 -0.79 10.91 6.07
CA ALA A 103 -0.96 11.83 7.19
C ALA A 103 -0.18 11.45 8.46
N GLU A 104 0.72 10.48 8.38
CA GLU A 104 1.68 10.12 9.45
C GLU A 104 2.74 11.22 9.58
N ILE A 105 2.34 12.40 10.05
CA ILE A 105 3.18 13.62 10.07
C ILE A 105 4.46 13.47 10.88
N ASN A 106 4.44 12.60 11.90
CA ASN A 106 5.61 12.27 12.73
C ASN A 106 6.67 11.44 11.98
N LEU A 107 6.33 10.78 10.87
CA LEU A 107 7.22 9.98 10.03
C LEU A 107 7.54 10.63 8.69
N LYS A 108 6.97 11.80 8.41
CA LYS A 108 6.97 12.46 7.11
C LYS A 108 8.37 12.80 6.59
N SER A 109 9.29 13.20 7.47
CA SER A 109 10.64 13.61 7.07
C SER A 109 11.42 12.52 6.32
N GLU A 110 11.06 11.26 6.57
CA GLU A 110 11.72 10.08 5.99
C GLU A 110 10.75 9.27 5.09
N ASP A 111 9.70 9.91 4.58
CA ASP A 111 8.74 9.24 3.71
C ASP A 111 9.34 8.93 2.33
N ILE A 112 9.42 7.66 2.00
CA ILE A 112 9.84 7.13 0.69
C ILE A 112 8.73 6.29 0.04
N VAL A 113 7.53 6.27 0.63
CA VAL A 113 6.46 5.33 0.26
C VAL A 113 5.21 6.04 -0.23
N ASN A 114 4.72 7.03 0.52
CA ASN A 114 3.48 7.76 0.21
C ASN A 114 3.78 9.01 -0.63
N MET A 115 3.63 10.21 -0.06
CA MET A 115 3.86 11.45 -0.80
C MET A 115 5.32 11.63 -1.21
N GLY A 116 6.28 11.07 -0.45
CA GLY A 116 7.69 11.02 -0.83
C GLY A 116 7.89 10.26 -2.15
N MET A 117 7.29 9.08 -2.30
CA MET A 117 7.36 8.33 -3.55
C MET A 117 6.63 9.07 -4.69
N ALA A 118 5.45 9.64 -4.41
CA ALA A 118 4.71 10.40 -5.41
C ALA A 118 5.49 11.63 -5.93
N LYS A 119 6.25 12.30 -5.05
CA LYS A 119 7.16 13.39 -5.45
C LYS A 119 8.30 12.90 -6.34
N MET A 120 8.98 11.83 -5.97
CA MET A 120 10.10 11.26 -6.73
C MET A 120 9.67 10.77 -8.12
N ALA A 121 8.50 10.14 -8.20
CA ALA A 121 7.94 9.64 -9.46
C ALA A 121 7.18 10.70 -10.27
N HIS A 122 7.04 11.93 -9.77
CA HIS A 122 6.17 12.97 -10.33
C HIS A 122 4.73 12.48 -10.59
N ALA A 123 4.25 11.55 -9.76
CA ALA A 123 2.97 10.90 -9.93
C ALA A 123 1.81 11.76 -9.39
N PRO A 124 0.65 11.78 -10.08
CA PRO A 124 -0.60 12.20 -9.48
C PRO A 124 -1.05 11.16 -8.43
N VAL A 125 -1.83 11.61 -7.46
CA VAL A 125 -2.28 10.78 -6.33
C VAL A 125 -3.80 10.67 -6.35
N LEU A 126 -4.29 9.44 -6.15
CA LEU A 126 -5.67 9.16 -5.77
C LEU A 126 -5.66 8.77 -4.29
N LEU A 127 -6.33 9.57 -3.45
CA LEU A 127 -6.43 9.30 -2.03
C LEU A 127 -7.65 8.41 -1.76
N VAL A 128 -7.42 7.25 -1.16
CA VAL A 128 -8.46 6.24 -0.91
C VAL A 128 -8.78 6.21 0.58
N GLY A 129 -10.07 6.34 0.93
CA GLY A 129 -10.58 6.18 2.30
C GLY A 129 -11.48 4.96 2.42
N ASP A 130 -11.36 4.21 3.52
CA ASP A 130 -12.17 3.04 3.85
C ASP A 130 -13.40 3.46 4.67
N ILE A 131 -14.61 3.31 4.09
CA ILE A 131 -15.86 3.67 4.77
C ILE A 131 -16.36 2.60 5.73
N ASP A 132 -15.93 1.34 5.57
CA ASP A 132 -16.44 0.21 6.34
C ASP A 132 -16.13 0.33 7.84
N ARG A 133 -15.05 1.03 8.19
CA ARG A 133 -14.66 1.31 9.58
C ARG A 133 -15.31 2.55 10.18
N GLY A 134 -16.06 3.31 9.40
CA GLY A 134 -16.62 4.62 9.79
C GLY A 134 -15.60 5.76 9.74
N GLY A 135 -16.11 7.00 9.77
CA GLY A 135 -15.28 8.21 9.82
C GLY A 135 -14.55 8.59 8.53
N VAL A 136 -14.91 8.02 7.38
CA VAL A 136 -14.21 8.22 6.10
C VAL A 136 -14.09 9.70 5.69
N PHE A 137 -15.11 10.51 5.93
CA PHE A 137 -15.10 11.94 5.64
C PHE A 137 -14.01 12.67 6.46
N ALA A 138 -13.92 12.34 7.76
CA ALA A 138 -12.89 12.91 8.63
C ALA A 138 -11.49 12.43 8.22
N GLN A 139 -11.34 11.17 7.83
CA GLN A 139 -10.07 10.61 7.36
C GLN A 139 -9.60 11.30 6.08
N LEU A 140 -10.46 11.40 5.06
CA LEU A 140 -10.10 12.02 3.79
C LEU A 140 -9.83 13.52 3.96
N TYR A 141 -10.73 14.24 4.61
CA TYR A 141 -10.57 15.68 4.85
C TYR A 141 -9.33 15.96 5.71
N GLY A 142 -9.18 15.26 6.83
CA GLY A 142 -8.04 15.44 7.73
C GLY A 142 -6.71 15.11 7.07
N THR A 143 -6.66 14.07 6.24
CA THR A 143 -5.47 13.72 5.47
C THR A 143 -5.10 14.85 4.51
N VAL A 144 -6.04 15.38 3.74
CA VAL A 144 -5.80 16.49 2.81
C VAL A 144 -5.29 17.72 3.55
N GLU A 145 -5.90 18.07 4.70
CA GLU A 145 -5.52 19.25 5.48
C GLU A 145 -4.14 19.15 6.17
N LEU A 146 -3.71 17.93 6.52
CA LEU A 146 -2.41 17.70 7.16
C LEU A 146 -1.23 17.66 6.17
N LEU A 147 -1.51 17.56 4.88
CA LEU A 147 -0.47 17.53 3.85
C LEU A 147 0.03 18.95 3.53
N GLU A 148 1.30 19.04 3.13
CA GLU A 148 1.87 20.28 2.63
C GLU A 148 1.22 20.69 1.29
N PRO A 149 1.24 21.98 0.94
CA PRO A 149 0.60 22.47 -0.29
C PRO A 149 1.03 21.71 -1.55
N ASP A 150 2.33 21.44 -1.73
CA ASP A 150 2.88 20.73 -2.89
C ASP A 150 2.48 19.24 -2.94
N GLU A 151 2.18 18.64 -1.80
CA GLU A 151 1.64 17.29 -1.68
C GLU A 151 0.14 17.26 -1.97
N ARG A 152 -0.58 18.22 -1.40
CA ARG A 152 -2.02 18.41 -1.63
C ARG A 152 -2.30 18.61 -3.11
N ASP A 153 -1.49 19.43 -3.80
CA ASP A 153 -1.61 19.67 -5.23
C ASP A 153 -1.42 18.41 -6.09
N ARG A 154 -0.80 17.36 -5.57
CA ARG A 154 -0.67 16.07 -6.28
C ARG A 154 -1.93 15.23 -6.21
N ILE A 155 -2.81 15.45 -5.22
CA ILE A 155 -4.05 14.70 -5.08
C ILE A 155 -5.02 15.18 -6.17
N LYS A 156 -5.35 14.28 -7.10
CA LYS A 156 -6.22 14.57 -8.25
C LYS A 156 -7.61 13.98 -8.09
N GLY A 157 -7.82 13.14 -7.08
CA GLY A 157 -9.12 12.57 -6.79
C GLY A 157 -9.16 11.87 -5.45
N LEU A 158 -10.36 11.81 -4.89
CA LEU A 158 -10.67 11.05 -3.68
C LEU A 158 -11.48 9.82 -4.09
N ILE A 159 -11.27 8.71 -3.41
CA ILE A 159 -12.03 7.47 -3.60
C ILE A 159 -12.55 7.01 -2.25
N ILE A 160 -13.84 6.71 -2.18
CA ILE A 160 -14.47 6.07 -1.02
C ILE A 160 -14.57 4.58 -1.32
N ASN A 161 -13.86 3.77 -0.56
CA ASN A 161 -13.78 2.33 -0.77
C ASN A 161 -14.64 1.55 0.23
N LYS A 162 -15.04 0.33 -0.16
CA LYS A 162 -15.85 -0.62 0.60
C LYS A 162 -17.24 -0.10 0.95
N PHE A 163 -17.84 0.68 0.08
CA PHE A 163 -19.19 1.22 0.30
C PHE A 163 -20.25 0.10 0.32
N ARG A 164 -21.16 0.20 1.28
CA ARG A 164 -22.35 -0.67 1.39
C ARG A 164 -23.61 0.18 1.51
N GLY A 165 -24.66 -0.22 0.85
CA GLY A 165 -25.98 0.42 0.97
C GLY A 165 -26.34 1.35 -0.19
N ASP A 166 -27.23 2.30 0.08
CA ASP A 166 -27.77 3.21 -0.91
C ASP A 166 -26.87 4.44 -1.09
N LYS A 167 -26.34 4.58 -2.31
CA LYS A 167 -25.42 5.68 -2.66
C LYS A 167 -26.09 7.05 -2.52
N THR A 168 -27.41 7.16 -2.70
CA THR A 168 -28.12 8.45 -2.60
C THR A 168 -28.03 9.06 -1.19
N ILE A 169 -27.89 8.22 -0.16
CA ILE A 169 -27.67 8.67 1.22
C ILE A 169 -26.25 9.21 1.40
N LEU A 170 -25.27 8.72 0.65
CA LEU A 170 -23.90 9.16 0.68
C LEU A 170 -23.68 10.49 -0.08
N ASP A 171 -24.43 10.72 -1.15
CA ASP A 171 -24.19 11.81 -2.10
C ASP A 171 -24.09 13.21 -1.45
N PRO A 172 -24.91 13.61 -0.47
CA PRO A 172 -24.73 14.90 0.21
C PRO A 172 -23.39 15.02 0.93
N GLY A 173 -22.86 13.91 1.48
CA GLY A 173 -21.55 13.87 2.11
C GLY A 173 -20.42 14.00 1.08
N VAL A 174 -20.57 13.42 -0.10
CA VAL A 174 -19.62 13.56 -1.22
C VAL A 174 -19.54 15.02 -1.63
N VAL A 175 -20.66 15.68 -1.87
CA VAL A 175 -20.71 17.13 -2.22
C VAL A 175 -20.00 17.96 -1.17
N MET A 176 -20.31 17.75 0.12
CA MET A 176 -19.66 18.46 1.23
C MET A 176 -18.14 18.24 1.22
N LEU A 177 -17.67 17.01 0.95
CA LEU A 177 -16.24 16.68 0.94
C LEU A 177 -15.53 17.42 -0.21
N GLU A 178 -16.12 17.40 -1.42
CA GLU A 178 -15.58 18.12 -2.59
C GLU A 178 -15.52 19.63 -2.35
N GLU A 179 -16.58 20.23 -1.77
CA GLU A 179 -16.61 21.66 -1.41
C GLU A 179 -15.50 22.02 -0.41
N LYS A 180 -15.23 21.14 0.57
CA LYS A 180 -14.23 21.40 1.61
C LYS A 180 -12.79 21.19 1.14
N THR A 181 -12.56 20.18 0.31
CA THR A 181 -11.21 19.80 -0.12
C THR A 181 -10.82 20.46 -1.44
N HIS A 182 -11.78 20.91 -2.24
CA HIS A 182 -11.62 21.32 -3.63
C HIS A 182 -11.02 20.22 -4.53
N ILE A 183 -11.22 18.94 -4.13
CA ILE A 183 -10.75 17.76 -4.85
C ILE A 183 -11.96 16.88 -5.18
N PRO A 184 -12.14 16.45 -6.45
CA PRO A 184 -13.30 15.64 -6.83
C PRO A 184 -13.26 14.24 -6.20
N VAL A 185 -14.42 13.70 -5.83
CA VAL A 185 -14.58 12.29 -5.51
C VAL A 185 -14.79 11.53 -6.81
N VAL A 186 -13.72 10.92 -7.31
CA VAL A 186 -13.69 10.27 -8.62
C VAL A 186 -14.26 8.85 -8.59
N GLY A 187 -14.52 8.30 -7.41
CA GLY A 187 -15.10 6.97 -7.30
C GLY A 187 -15.65 6.64 -5.92
N VAL A 188 -16.73 5.87 -5.91
CA VAL A 188 -17.27 5.18 -4.73
C VAL A 188 -17.26 3.69 -5.08
N ALA A 189 -16.29 2.96 -4.56
CA ALA A 189 -16.15 1.54 -4.83
C ALA A 189 -17.04 0.73 -3.86
N PRO A 190 -17.89 -0.16 -4.37
CA PRO A 190 -18.68 -1.01 -3.51
C PRO A 190 -17.80 -1.99 -2.73
N TYR A 191 -18.34 -2.54 -1.65
CA TYR A 191 -17.71 -3.66 -0.99
C TYR A 191 -17.74 -4.89 -1.90
N LEU A 192 -16.55 -5.35 -2.27
CA LEU A 192 -16.39 -6.51 -3.14
C LEU A 192 -16.01 -7.73 -2.29
N HIS A 193 -16.71 -8.84 -2.52
CA HIS A 193 -16.30 -10.15 -2.01
C HIS A 193 -15.35 -10.75 -3.02
N ILE A 194 -14.06 -10.54 -2.81
CA ILE A 194 -13.00 -11.07 -3.69
C ILE A 194 -12.24 -12.13 -2.91
N GLU A 195 -12.13 -13.31 -3.48
CA GLU A 195 -11.26 -14.36 -2.94
C GLU A 195 -9.82 -14.08 -3.36
N VAL A 196 -9.10 -13.34 -2.52
CA VAL A 196 -7.67 -13.11 -2.66
C VAL A 196 -6.95 -13.66 -1.45
N GLU A 197 -5.69 -14.05 -1.63
CA GLU A 197 -4.84 -14.44 -0.51
C GLU A 197 -4.69 -13.27 0.46
N ASP A 198 -4.64 -13.60 1.75
CA ASP A 198 -4.42 -12.61 2.79
C ASP A 198 -3.00 -12.02 2.65
N GLU A 199 -2.90 -10.71 2.70
CA GLU A 199 -1.61 -10.01 2.62
C GLU A 199 -0.72 -10.32 3.84
N ASP A 200 -1.35 -10.44 5.02
CA ASP A 200 -0.69 -10.69 6.29
C ASP A 200 -1.14 -12.01 6.95
N SER A 201 -0.18 -12.71 7.56
CA SER A 201 -0.44 -13.91 8.38
C SER A 201 -1.22 -13.63 9.67
N LEU A 202 -1.48 -12.36 10.00
CA LEU A 202 -2.25 -11.91 11.18
C LEU A 202 -3.75 -11.75 10.92
N THR A 203 -4.28 -12.31 9.84
CA THR A 203 -5.69 -12.17 9.52
C THR A 203 -6.56 -12.99 10.48
N GLU A 204 -7.71 -12.46 10.83
CA GLU A 204 -8.71 -13.15 11.66
C GLU A 204 -9.25 -14.43 11.01
N ARG A 205 -8.94 -14.70 9.73
CA ARG A 205 -9.34 -15.90 8.99
C ARG A 205 -8.83 -17.17 9.64
N PHE A 206 -7.61 -17.17 10.18
CA PHE A 206 -7.03 -18.31 10.88
C PHE A 206 -7.59 -18.52 12.31
N THR A 207 -8.31 -17.54 12.84
CA THR A 207 -8.94 -17.63 14.17
C THR A 207 -10.42 -17.98 14.13
N ARG A 208 -11.06 -17.93 12.95
CA ARG A 208 -12.44 -18.38 12.77
C ARG A 208 -12.50 -19.90 12.88
N LYS A 209 -13.25 -20.40 13.86
CA LYS A 209 -13.70 -21.79 13.86
C LYS A 209 -14.73 -21.93 12.74
N GLU A 210 -14.31 -22.48 11.61
CA GLU A 210 -15.23 -22.89 10.56
C GLU A 210 -16.06 -24.10 11.04
N GLU A 211 -17.30 -24.20 10.56
CA GLU A 211 -18.13 -25.39 10.80
C GLU A 211 -17.42 -26.61 10.19
N ILE A 212 -17.39 -27.70 10.97
CA ILE A 212 -16.75 -28.96 10.55
C ILE A 212 -17.41 -29.43 9.25
N GLY A 213 -16.63 -29.46 8.18
CA GLY A 213 -17.07 -29.98 6.90
C GLY A 213 -17.05 -31.50 6.84
N LEU A 214 -17.54 -32.06 5.73
CA LEU A 214 -17.49 -33.52 5.47
C LEU A 214 -16.05 -34.03 5.29
N ILE A 215 -15.12 -33.16 4.96
CA ILE A 215 -13.69 -33.45 4.79
C ILE A 215 -12.91 -32.29 5.40
N ASP A 216 -12.08 -32.57 6.39
CA ASP A 216 -11.13 -31.61 6.95
C ASP A 216 -9.75 -31.83 6.34
N LEU A 217 -9.18 -30.76 5.76
CA LEU A 217 -7.80 -30.73 5.27
C LEU A 217 -6.96 -29.89 6.22
N ALA A 218 -6.05 -30.51 6.94
CA ALA A 218 -5.02 -29.79 7.69
C ALA A 218 -3.81 -29.56 6.77
N VAL A 219 -3.47 -28.30 6.54
CA VAL A 219 -2.21 -27.90 5.92
C VAL A 219 -1.21 -27.64 7.04
N ILE A 220 -0.13 -28.39 7.07
CA ILE A 220 0.94 -28.28 8.08
C ILE A 220 2.07 -27.40 7.52
#